data_0e0aa5565aa1b674b9b41511f55923d5
#
_entry.id   0e0aa5565aa1b674b9b41511f55923d5
#
_cell.length_a   1.000
_cell.length_b   1.000
_cell.length_c   1.000
_cell.angle_alpha   90.00
_cell.angle_beta   90.00
_cell.angle_gamma   90.00
#
_symmetry.space_group_name_H-M   'P 1'
#
loop_
_entity.id
_entity.type
_entity.pdbx_description
1 polymer ?
#
loop_
_entity_poly.entity_id
_entity_poly.type
_entity_poly.pdbx_seq_one_letter_code
_entity_poly.pdbx_strand_id
1 'polypeptide(L)'
;DDIGFRTYECRADGLFVNGRRIILVGMDRHQSYPYIGYSIGKRAQRADADLLKQYGLNTVRTSHYMQSQYFLDRCDEIGLLVFEEIPGWQFIGDEGFKQVVLQDVRSMIVTDFNHPGIFIWGVRINESLDDDDLYTRTNALAHELDSSRSTGGVRCYTHSHLLEDVYTMNDFCHAGTYGGKGGSAGSSGSDLRQVLRMQQEVTGLPYKVPYMVTEYMGHTYPTKQF
;
A
#
# COMPACT_ATOMS: atom_id res chain seq x y z
N ASP A 1 -14.32 18.15 -17.17
CA ASP A 1 -13.30 17.25 -16.60
C ASP A 1 -12.72 17.93 -15.37
N ASP A 2 -12.63 17.22 -14.27
CA ASP A 2 -11.98 17.71 -13.04
C ASP A 2 -10.47 17.52 -13.17
N ILE A 3 -9.69 18.54 -12.75
CA ILE A 3 -8.24 18.52 -12.85
C ILE A 3 -7.66 18.84 -11.47
N GLY A 4 -6.72 18.02 -10.99
CA GLY A 4 -6.01 18.24 -9.73
C GLY A 4 -4.53 18.52 -9.95
N PHE A 5 -4.03 19.58 -9.32
CA PHE A 5 -2.59 19.90 -9.27
C PHE A 5 -2.03 19.58 -7.89
N ARG A 6 -0.98 18.80 -7.84
CA ARG A 6 -0.31 18.43 -6.59
C ARG A 6 1.17 18.11 -6.84
N THR A 7 1.95 18.18 -5.77
CA THR A 7 3.30 17.61 -5.71
C THR A 7 3.37 16.61 -4.56
N TYR A 8 4.05 15.50 -4.77
CA TYR A 8 4.34 14.51 -3.75
C TYR A 8 5.85 14.34 -3.62
N GLU A 9 6.34 14.27 -2.38
CA GLU A 9 7.73 13.99 -2.09
C GLU A 9 7.79 13.01 -0.91
N CYS A 10 8.28 11.80 -1.19
CA CYS A 10 8.58 10.81 -0.16
C CYS A 10 10.05 10.99 0.26
N ARG A 11 10.25 11.43 1.49
CA ARG A 11 11.58 11.70 2.07
C ARG A 11 11.82 10.81 3.29
N ALA A 12 13.08 10.70 3.72
CA ALA A 12 13.45 9.96 4.92
C ALA A 12 12.82 10.52 6.21
N ASP A 13 12.36 11.76 6.20
CA ASP A 13 11.69 12.44 7.30
C ASP A 13 10.17 12.54 7.16
N GLY A 14 9.59 12.00 6.08
CA GLY A 14 8.15 11.89 5.89
C GLY A 14 7.65 12.13 4.48
N LEU A 15 6.33 12.10 4.34
CA LEU A 15 5.62 12.46 3.11
C LEU A 15 5.28 13.95 3.12
N PHE A 16 5.52 14.60 2.00
CA PHE A 16 5.16 15.99 1.75
C PHE A 16 4.17 16.08 0.60
N VAL A 17 3.07 16.78 0.82
CA VAL A 17 2.06 17.11 -0.20
C VAL A 17 2.03 18.61 -0.37
N ASN A 18 2.28 19.09 -1.58
CA ASN A 18 2.38 20.53 -1.87
C ASN A 18 3.32 21.27 -0.89
N GLY A 19 4.48 20.67 -0.62
CA GLY A 19 5.50 21.20 0.28
C GLY A 19 5.17 21.13 1.79
N ARG A 20 4.02 20.59 2.17
CA ARG A 20 3.61 20.43 3.57
C ARG A 20 3.77 18.97 4.01
N ARG A 21 4.49 18.77 5.11
CA ARG A 21 4.59 17.44 5.71
C ARG A 21 3.23 16.99 6.24
N ILE A 22 2.85 15.77 5.90
CA ILE A 22 1.61 15.15 6.40
C ILE A 22 1.93 13.85 7.12
N ILE A 23 1.05 13.48 8.06
CA ILE A 23 1.04 12.17 8.71
C ILE A 23 -0.09 11.38 8.05
N LEU A 24 0.22 10.21 7.52
CA LEU A 24 -0.77 9.31 6.96
C LEU A 24 -1.49 8.58 8.10
N VAL A 25 -2.81 8.63 8.06
CA VAL A 25 -3.70 7.86 8.92
C VAL A 25 -4.74 7.22 8.02
N GLY A 26 -4.69 5.90 7.88
CA GLY A 26 -5.50 5.21 6.89
C GLY A 26 -5.87 3.79 7.26
N MET A 27 -6.54 3.16 6.33
CA MET A 27 -6.92 1.75 6.37
C MET A 27 -6.62 1.10 5.02
N ASP A 28 -6.43 -0.22 5.09
CA ASP A 28 -6.44 -1.07 3.92
C ASP A 28 -7.89 -1.35 3.50
N ARG A 29 -8.15 -1.31 2.21
CA ARG A 29 -9.47 -1.54 1.65
C ARG A 29 -9.47 -2.71 0.69
N HIS A 30 -10.26 -3.73 1.01
CA HIS A 30 -10.70 -4.72 0.04
C HIS A 30 -12.01 -4.28 -0.59
N GLN A 31 -12.09 -4.36 -1.92
CA GLN A 31 -13.28 -4.02 -2.71
C GLN A 31 -14.31 -5.16 -2.63
N SER A 32 -14.74 -5.50 -1.43
CA SER A 32 -15.73 -6.55 -1.21
C SER A 32 -16.88 -6.08 -0.34
N TYR A 33 -18.07 -6.61 -0.60
CA TYR A 33 -19.28 -6.20 0.10
C TYR A 33 -20.13 -7.41 0.49
N PRO A 34 -20.78 -7.38 1.64
CA PRO A 34 -21.64 -8.49 2.07
C PRO A 34 -22.64 -8.89 0.99
N TYR A 35 -22.81 -10.18 0.78
CA TYR A 35 -23.75 -10.84 -0.14
C TYR A 35 -23.43 -10.73 -1.63
N ILE A 36 -22.69 -9.70 -2.09
CA ILE A 36 -22.43 -9.44 -3.51
C ILE A 36 -20.95 -9.51 -3.88
N GLY A 37 -20.06 -9.72 -2.90
CA GLY A 37 -18.61 -9.82 -3.14
C GLY A 37 -18.05 -8.57 -3.82
N TYR A 38 -17.30 -8.74 -4.89
CA TYR A 38 -16.65 -7.64 -5.62
C TYR A 38 -17.58 -6.90 -6.60
N SER A 39 -18.82 -7.36 -6.80
CA SER A 39 -19.78 -6.75 -7.72
C SER A 39 -20.53 -5.56 -7.11
N ILE A 40 -19.83 -4.69 -6.43
CA ILE A 40 -20.42 -3.51 -5.79
C ILE A 40 -20.62 -2.35 -6.78
N GLY A 41 -21.79 -1.74 -6.70
CA GLY A 41 -22.15 -0.65 -7.60
C GLY A 41 -21.57 0.71 -7.18
N LYS A 42 -21.63 1.67 -8.11
CA LYS A 42 -21.10 3.03 -7.97
C LYS A 42 -21.40 3.70 -6.61
N ARG A 43 -22.65 3.60 -6.12
CA ARG A 43 -23.02 4.26 -4.85
C ARG A 43 -22.28 3.69 -3.64
N ALA A 44 -22.10 2.37 -3.58
CA ALA A 44 -21.39 1.73 -2.49
C ALA A 44 -19.88 2.00 -2.58
N GLN A 45 -19.30 2.01 -3.77
CA GLN A 45 -17.91 2.40 -3.99
C GLN A 45 -17.62 3.81 -3.44
N ARG A 46 -18.48 4.78 -3.76
CA ARG A 46 -18.35 6.17 -3.28
C ARG A 46 -18.60 6.28 -1.78
N ALA A 47 -19.59 5.56 -1.25
CA ALA A 47 -19.91 5.56 0.17
C ALA A 47 -18.76 5.03 1.04
N ASP A 48 -17.98 4.06 0.56
CA ASP A 48 -16.79 3.58 1.26
C ASP A 48 -15.74 4.71 1.43
N ALA A 49 -15.48 5.47 0.37
CA ALA A 49 -14.57 6.61 0.46
C ALA A 49 -15.08 7.69 1.43
N ASP A 50 -16.38 8.00 1.38
CA ASP A 50 -17.03 8.94 2.30
C ASP A 50 -16.90 8.46 3.76
N LEU A 51 -17.09 7.16 3.99
CA LEU A 51 -16.99 6.57 5.33
C LEU A 51 -15.56 6.71 5.89
N LEU A 52 -14.53 6.39 5.08
CA LEU A 52 -13.14 6.58 5.47
C LEU A 52 -12.88 8.03 5.89
N LYS A 53 -13.35 8.98 5.10
CA LYS A 53 -13.19 10.42 5.39
C LYS A 53 -13.92 10.85 6.65
N GLN A 54 -15.15 10.35 6.89
CA GLN A 54 -15.94 10.63 8.09
C GLN A 54 -15.24 10.18 9.38
N TYR A 55 -14.50 9.07 9.32
CA TYR A 55 -13.67 8.61 10.44
C TYR A 55 -12.35 9.39 10.62
N GLY A 56 -12.14 10.45 9.85
CA GLY A 56 -10.97 11.30 9.98
C GLY A 56 -9.72 10.74 9.30
N LEU A 57 -9.86 9.73 8.47
CA LEU A 57 -8.75 9.17 7.70
C LEU A 57 -8.39 10.09 6.54
N ASN A 58 -7.12 10.14 6.19
CA ASN A 58 -6.60 10.93 5.08
C ASN A 58 -5.98 10.08 3.97
N THR A 59 -5.88 8.77 4.17
CA THR A 59 -5.30 7.85 3.20
C THR A 59 -6.02 6.50 3.20
N VAL A 60 -5.90 5.80 2.11
CA VAL A 60 -6.34 4.41 1.94
C VAL A 60 -5.31 3.66 1.10
N ARG A 61 -5.08 2.40 1.43
CA ARG A 61 -4.33 1.46 0.60
C ARG A 61 -5.30 0.49 -0.08
N THR A 62 -5.13 0.28 -1.36
CA THR A 62 -6.01 -0.61 -2.16
C THR A 62 -5.52 -2.06 -2.10
N SER A 63 -5.73 -2.72 -0.99
CA SER A 63 -5.28 -4.12 -0.78
C SER A 63 -6.10 -5.11 -1.58
N HIS A 64 -5.55 -5.97 -2.38
CA HIS A 64 -4.20 -5.99 -2.97
C HIS A 64 -4.39 -6.05 -4.48
N TYR A 65 -4.93 -4.99 -5.07
CA TYR A 65 -5.29 -4.87 -6.49
C TYR A 65 -5.88 -3.49 -6.79
N MET A 66 -5.90 -3.12 -8.06
CA MET A 66 -6.56 -1.90 -8.54
C MET A 66 -8.04 -1.87 -8.14
N GLN A 67 -8.51 -0.69 -7.79
CA GLN A 67 -9.88 -0.49 -7.33
C GLN A 67 -10.76 0.13 -8.43
N SER A 68 -12.06 0.22 -8.13
CA SER A 68 -13.04 0.83 -9.04
C SER A 68 -12.77 2.31 -9.27
N GLN A 69 -12.88 2.78 -10.52
CA GLN A 69 -12.80 4.20 -10.86
C GLN A 69 -13.78 5.06 -10.04
N TYR A 70 -14.97 4.55 -9.74
CA TYR A 70 -15.93 5.26 -8.89
C TYR A 70 -15.46 5.50 -7.46
N PHE A 71 -14.57 4.63 -6.96
CA PHE A 71 -13.94 4.83 -5.67
C PHE A 71 -12.81 5.87 -5.77
N LEU A 72 -11.96 5.74 -6.78
CA LEU A 72 -10.84 6.66 -7.02
C LEU A 72 -11.33 8.09 -7.31
N ASP A 73 -12.35 8.24 -8.19
CA ASP A 73 -13.01 9.52 -8.44
C ASP A 73 -13.47 10.19 -7.13
N ARG A 74 -14.05 9.38 -6.23
CA ARG A 74 -14.50 9.93 -4.96
C ARG A 74 -13.36 10.29 -4.04
N CYS A 75 -12.30 9.52 -4.02
CA CYS A 75 -11.09 9.87 -3.27
C CYS A 75 -10.50 11.22 -3.72
N ASP A 76 -10.46 11.46 -5.02
CA ASP A 76 -10.02 12.74 -5.61
C ASP A 76 -10.91 13.90 -5.15
N GLU A 77 -12.24 13.73 -5.27
CA GLU A 77 -13.21 14.76 -4.90
C GLU A 77 -13.12 15.20 -3.44
N ILE A 78 -12.85 14.26 -2.52
CA ILE A 78 -12.84 14.52 -1.07
C ILE A 78 -11.43 14.68 -0.48
N GLY A 79 -10.39 14.57 -1.32
CA GLY A 79 -9.00 14.68 -0.90
C GLY A 79 -8.57 13.53 0.02
N LEU A 80 -8.89 12.30 -0.33
CA LEU A 80 -8.39 11.08 0.29
C LEU A 80 -7.22 10.56 -0.54
N LEU A 81 -6.04 10.44 0.06
CA LEU A 81 -4.84 9.94 -0.62
C LEU A 81 -4.94 8.43 -0.83
N VAL A 82 -4.43 7.97 -1.95
CA VAL A 82 -4.48 6.54 -2.32
C VAL A 82 -3.08 5.99 -2.53
N PHE A 83 -2.77 4.91 -1.84
CA PHE A 83 -1.70 4.00 -2.19
C PHE A 83 -2.31 2.89 -3.05
N GLU A 84 -2.08 2.93 -4.33
CA GLU A 84 -2.62 1.93 -5.25
C GLU A 84 -1.57 0.90 -5.63
N GLU A 85 -1.94 -0.37 -5.63
CA GLU A 85 -1.01 -1.48 -5.86
C GLU A 85 -1.50 -2.49 -6.88
N ILE A 86 -0.53 -3.17 -7.50
CA ILE A 86 -0.78 -4.27 -8.44
C ILE A 86 -1.39 -5.47 -7.72
N PRO A 87 -2.12 -6.35 -8.45
CA PRO A 87 -2.68 -7.55 -7.86
C PRO A 87 -1.59 -8.56 -7.46
N GLY A 88 -1.87 -9.30 -6.38
CA GLY A 88 -1.06 -10.43 -5.96
C GLY A 88 -0.77 -10.49 -4.46
N TRP A 89 -0.51 -11.70 -3.98
CA TRP A 89 -0.18 -11.95 -2.58
C TRP A 89 0.81 -13.11 -2.47
N GLN A 90 1.99 -12.82 -1.91
CA GLN A 90 3.10 -13.72 -1.56
C GLN A 90 3.72 -14.51 -2.72
N PHE A 91 2.97 -14.97 -3.68
CA PHE A 91 3.45 -15.87 -4.75
C PHE A 91 4.17 -15.10 -5.85
N ILE A 92 5.34 -15.63 -6.26
CA ILE A 92 6.08 -15.22 -7.46
C ILE A 92 6.26 -16.47 -8.32
N GLY A 93 5.84 -16.38 -9.57
CA GLY A 93 5.94 -17.48 -10.53
C GLY A 93 7.18 -17.39 -11.42
N ASP A 94 7.09 -18.10 -12.54
CA ASP A 94 8.12 -18.14 -13.58
C ASP A 94 8.19 -16.83 -14.39
N GLU A 95 9.01 -16.80 -15.43
CA GLU A 95 9.14 -15.62 -16.29
C GLU A 95 7.82 -15.23 -16.97
N GLY A 96 6.98 -16.20 -17.33
CA GLY A 96 5.65 -15.93 -17.89
C GLY A 96 4.78 -15.16 -16.89
N PHE A 97 4.80 -15.56 -15.63
CA PHE A 97 4.13 -14.84 -14.54
C PHE A 97 4.72 -13.43 -14.35
N LYS A 98 6.06 -13.27 -14.37
CA LYS A 98 6.71 -11.96 -14.25
C LYS A 98 6.29 -10.99 -15.37
N GLN A 99 6.09 -11.49 -16.58
CA GLN A 99 5.56 -10.67 -17.68
C GLN A 99 4.13 -10.20 -17.42
N VAL A 100 3.28 -11.02 -16.80
CA VAL A 100 1.93 -10.61 -16.37
C VAL A 100 2.02 -9.52 -15.32
N VAL A 101 2.91 -9.65 -14.33
CA VAL A 101 3.12 -8.60 -13.29
C VAL A 101 3.55 -7.27 -13.92
N LEU A 102 4.44 -7.28 -14.90
CA LEU A 102 4.82 -6.05 -15.64
C LEU A 102 3.62 -5.46 -16.40
N GLN A 103 2.78 -6.32 -17.00
CA GLN A 103 1.56 -5.85 -17.65
C GLN A 103 0.57 -5.26 -16.65
N ASP A 104 0.47 -5.81 -15.44
CA ASP A 104 -0.37 -5.26 -14.37
C ASP A 104 0.12 -3.87 -13.93
N VAL A 105 1.44 -3.68 -13.74
CA VAL A 105 2.02 -2.36 -13.47
C VAL A 105 1.65 -1.36 -14.58
N ARG A 106 1.82 -1.75 -15.84
CA ARG A 106 1.45 -0.89 -16.99
C ARG A 106 -0.03 -0.56 -17.00
N SER A 107 -0.88 -1.56 -16.79
CA SER A 107 -2.33 -1.39 -16.81
C SER A 107 -2.80 -0.47 -15.70
N MET A 108 -2.28 -0.64 -14.48
CA MET A 108 -2.56 0.21 -13.34
C MET A 108 -2.22 1.67 -13.64
N ILE A 109 -0.98 1.94 -14.01
CA ILE A 109 -0.52 3.31 -14.21
C ILE A 109 -1.24 3.99 -15.40
N VAL A 110 -1.39 3.29 -16.52
CA VAL A 110 -2.05 3.87 -17.71
C VAL A 110 -3.53 4.15 -17.46
N THR A 111 -4.21 3.27 -16.70
CA THR A 111 -5.63 3.44 -16.39
C THR A 111 -5.86 4.57 -15.38
N ASP A 112 -5.02 4.62 -14.33
CA ASP A 112 -5.30 5.44 -13.15
C ASP A 112 -4.37 6.67 -13.05
N PHE A 113 -3.57 6.94 -14.08
CA PHE A 113 -2.61 8.05 -14.15
C PHE A 113 -3.24 9.41 -13.78
N ASN A 114 -4.47 9.66 -14.21
CA ASN A 114 -5.16 10.94 -14.04
C ASN A 114 -5.84 11.12 -12.68
N HIS A 115 -5.68 10.18 -11.74
CA HIS A 115 -6.18 10.34 -10.39
C HIS A 115 -5.16 11.11 -9.52
N PRO A 116 -5.41 12.38 -9.20
CA PRO A 116 -4.47 13.18 -8.39
C PRO A 116 -4.37 12.70 -6.94
N GLY A 117 -5.34 11.96 -6.45
CA GLY A 117 -5.31 11.36 -5.10
C GLY A 117 -4.30 10.23 -4.94
N ILE A 118 -3.92 9.55 -6.03
CA ILE A 118 -2.89 8.52 -5.98
C ILE A 118 -1.53 9.20 -5.76
N PHE A 119 -0.87 8.88 -4.63
CA PHE A 119 0.41 9.47 -4.26
C PHE A 119 1.60 8.53 -4.41
N ILE A 120 1.36 7.24 -4.50
CA ILE A 120 2.39 6.20 -4.63
C ILE A 120 1.84 5.00 -5.41
N TRP A 121 2.67 4.41 -6.26
CA TRP A 121 2.38 3.17 -6.97
C TRP A 121 2.98 1.98 -6.26
N GLY A 122 2.16 1.01 -5.87
CA GLY A 122 2.58 -0.27 -5.31
C GLY A 122 2.99 -1.22 -6.43
N VAL A 123 4.29 -1.43 -6.60
CA VAL A 123 4.86 -2.19 -7.73
C VAL A 123 5.46 -3.53 -7.33
N ARG A 124 5.22 -3.96 -6.09
CA ARG A 124 5.61 -5.27 -5.56
C ARG A 124 4.37 -6.05 -5.17
N ILE A 125 4.37 -7.35 -5.43
CA ILE A 125 3.35 -8.27 -4.94
C ILE A 125 3.36 -8.24 -3.41
N ASN A 126 2.20 -8.02 -2.80
CA ASN A 126 2.06 -7.92 -1.35
C ASN A 126 2.70 -9.10 -0.63
N GLU A 127 3.53 -8.82 0.37
CA GLU A 127 4.17 -9.82 1.26
C GLU A 127 4.99 -10.90 0.54
N SER A 128 5.41 -10.66 -0.69
CA SER A 128 6.27 -11.59 -1.40
C SER A 128 7.71 -11.57 -0.87
N LEU A 129 8.42 -12.65 -1.15
CA LEU A 129 9.88 -12.67 -0.99
C LEU A 129 10.54 -11.69 -1.96
N ASP A 130 11.82 -11.40 -1.74
CA ASP A 130 12.61 -10.62 -2.67
C ASP A 130 12.80 -11.37 -4.01
N ASP A 131 12.63 -10.64 -5.08
CA ASP A 131 13.03 -11.01 -6.43
C ASP A 131 13.58 -9.76 -7.10
N ASP A 132 14.89 -9.60 -7.03
CA ASP A 132 15.58 -8.37 -7.45
C ASP A 132 15.39 -8.10 -8.94
N ASP A 133 15.35 -9.15 -9.77
CA ASP A 133 15.06 -9.00 -11.19
C ASP A 133 13.66 -8.43 -11.42
N LEU A 134 12.65 -9.07 -10.86
CA LEU A 134 11.27 -8.64 -11.03
C LEU A 134 11.06 -7.21 -10.54
N TYR A 135 11.49 -6.91 -9.31
CA TYR A 135 11.17 -5.61 -8.69
C TYR A 135 12.04 -4.47 -9.21
N THR A 136 13.23 -4.72 -9.71
CA THR A 136 13.97 -3.73 -10.50
C THR A 136 13.23 -3.39 -11.80
N ARG A 137 12.68 -4.40 -12.48
CA ARG A 137 11.92 -4.19 -13.73
C ARG A 137 10.60 -3.47 -13.49
N THR A 138 9.83 -3.83 -12.46
CA THR A 138 8.55 -3.17 -12.15
C THR A 138 8.75 -1.71 -11.74
N ASN A 139 9.79 -1.43 -10.94
CA ASN A 139 10.15 -0.07 -10.54
C ASN A 139 10.56 0.78 -11.74
N ALA A 140 11.45 0.25 -12.59
CA ALA A 140 11.90 0.95 -13.80
C ALA A 140 10.72 1.27 -14.75
N LEU A 141 9.82 0.29 -14.96
CA LEU A 141 8.64 0.47 -15.80
C LEU A 141 7.69 1.53 -15.22
N ALA A 142 7.49 1.54 -13.90
CA ALA A 142 6.64 2.53 -13.27
C ALA A 142 7.16 3.94 -13.47
N HIS A 143 8.46 4.16 -13.30
CA HIS A 143 9.09 5.48 -13.55
C HIS A 143 9.14 5.89 -15.03
N GLU A 144 9.21 4.91 -15.95
CA GLU A 144 9.07 5.17 -17.39
C GLU A 144 7.68 5.72 -17.72
N LEU A 145 6.64 5.18 -17.07
CA LEU A 145 5.24 5.55 -17.31
C LEU A 145 4.81 6.78 -16.52
N ASP A 146 5.30 6.94 -15.30
CA ASP A 146 5.00 8.07 -14.43
C ASP A 146 6.20 8.45 -13.56
N SER A 147 6.93 9.46 -13.96
CA SER A 147 8.06 10.02 -13.20
C SER A 147 7.64 10.97 -12.08
N SER A 148 6.34 11.25 -11.93
CA SER A 148 5.82 12.23 -10.97
C SER A 148 5.47 11.66 -9.60
N ARG A 149 5.35 10.34 -9.49
CA ARG A 149 5.02 9.64 -8.26
C ARG A 149 6.12 8.68 -7.84
N SER A 150 6.26 8.50 -6.54
CA SER A 150 7.13 7.47 -5.97
C SER A 150 6.52 6.09 -6.12
N THR A 151 7.38 5.08 -6.04
CA THR A 151 7.00 3.67 -5.98
C THR A 151 7.18 3.11 -4.58
N GLY A 152 6.40 2.09 -4.24
CA GLY A 152 6.51 1.32 -3.01
C GLY A 152 6.29 -0.16 -3.23
N GLY A 153 6.72 -0.97 -2.29
CA GLY A 153 6.52 -2.41 -2.37
C GLY A 153 6.36 -3.02 -0.99
N VAL A 154 5.18 -3.57 -0.74
CA VAL A 154 4.78 -4.02 0.58
C VAL A 154 5.42 -5.35 0.94
N ARG A 155 6.20 -5.33 1.99
CA ARG A 155 6.97 -6.44 2.55
C ARG A 155 6.38 -6.88 3.88
N CYS A 156 6.66 -8.12 4.30
CA CYS A 156 6.42 -8.61 5.66
C CYS A 156 7.68 -9.22 6.31
N TYR A 157 8.78 -9.30 5.56
CA TYR A 157 10.06 -9.79 6.06
C TYR A 157 11.01 -8.64 6.33
N THR A 158 11.68 -8.68 7.48
CA THR A 158 12.74 -7.73 7.80
C THR A 158 13.95 -7.94 6.89
N HIS A 159 14.68 -6.86 6.63
CA HIS A 159 15.90 -6.87 5.82
C HIS A 159 15.63 -7.24 4.34
N SER A 160 14.40 -7.12 3.88
CA SER A 160 14.10 -7.21 2.44
C SER A 160 14.77 -6.08 1.67
N HIS A 161 15.16 -6.36 0.43
CA HIS A 161 15.86 -5.38 -0.40
C HIS A 161 14.96 -4.19 -0.76
N LEU A 162 15.51 -2.99 -0.69
CA LEU A 162 14.87 -1.77 -1.15
C LEU A 162 15.19 -1.57 -2.62
N LEU A 163 14.22 -1.80 -3.50
CA LEU A 163 14.33 -1.65 -4.95
C LEU A 163 13.38 -0.57 -5.48
N GLU A 164 12.45 -0.14 -4.65
CA GLU A 164 11.49 0.94 -4.89
C GLU A 164 11.93 2.21 -4.13
N ASP A 165 11.24 3.33 -4.33
CA ASP A 165 11.60 4.61 -3.68
C ASP A 165 11.27 4.63 -2.18
N VAL A 166 10.19 3.93 -1.79
CA VAL A 166 9.70 3.90 -0.41
C VAL A 166 9.72 2.47 0.12
N TYR A 167 10.39 2.28 1.24
CA TYR A 167 10.33 1.01 1.97
C TYR A 167 8.99 0.89 2.68
N THR A 168 8.12 0.02 2.21
CA THR A 168 6.80 -0.20 2.83
C THR A 168 6.75 -1.58 3.50
N MET A 169 6.19 -1.65 4.69
CA MET A 169 6.25 -2.82 5.56
C MET A 169 4.92 -3.11 6.23
N ASN A 170 4.47 -4.35 6.12
CA ASN A 170 3.44 -4.91 6.99
C ASN A 170 4.10 -5.33 8.30
N ASP A 171 3.89 -4.56 9.37
CA ASP A 171 4.55 -4.75 10.65
C ASP A 171 3.58 -5.22 11.73
N PHE A 172 3.29 -6.51 11.71
CA PHE A 172 2.43 -7.17 12.70
C PHE A 172 3.22 -7.56 13.95
N CYS A 173 3.46 -6.61 14.82
CA CYS A 173 4.23 -6.83 16.04
C CYS A 173 3.37 -7.14 17.29
N HIS A 174 2.07 -7.36 17.13
CA HIS A 174 1.19 -7.71 18.23
C HIS A 174 1.01 -9.25 18.38
N ALA A 175 0.88 -9.72 19.61
CA ALA A 175 0.76 -11.14 19.93
C ALA A 175 -0.50 -11.75 19.24
N GLY A 176 -0.33 -12.90 18.62
CA GLY A 176 -1.42 -13.74 18.12
C GLY A 176 -1.79 -13.57 16.64
N THR A 177 -1.16 -12.70 15.90
CA THR A 177 -1.34 -12.57 14.46
C THR A 177 -0.11 -13.09 13.74
N TYR A 178 -0.31 -14.02 12.82
CA TYR A 178 0.72 -14.66 11.99
C TYR A 178 1.90 -15.26 12.79
N GLY A 179 1.76 -16.50 13.18
CA GLY A 179 2.86 -17.30 13.70
C GLY A 179 4.09 -17.26 12.80
N GLY A 180 4.95 -16.35 13.08
CA GLY A 180 6.37 -16.38 12.86
C GLY A 180 6.91 -16.81 11.53
N LYS A 181 6.85 -16.00 10.50
CA LYS A 181 7.92 -15.98 9.47
C LYS A 181 8.10 -14.54 8.94
N GLY A 182 8.43 -13.62 9.81
CA GLY A 182 8.68 -12.23 9.40
C GLY A 182 8.12 -11.17 10.33
N GLY A 183 7.04 -11.43 11.01
CA GLY A 183 6.67 -10.64 12.17
C GLY A 183 7.61 -10.97 13.33
N SER A 184 7.92 -10.04 14.19
CA SER A 184 8.69 -10.32 15.40
C SER A 184 7.97 -11.38 16.23
N ALA A 185 8.35 -12.65 16.03
CA ALA A 185 7.92 -13.74 16.87
C ALA A 185 8.34 -13.39 18.30
N GLY A 186 7.37 -13.16 19.19
CA GLY A 186 7.62 -13.21 20.61
C GLY A 186 7.44 -11.97 21.45
N SER A 187 6.89 -10.86 20.97
CA SER A 187 6.41 -9.85 21.93
C SER A 187 5.09 -10.33 22.54
N SER A 188 5.16 -10.79 23.75
CA SER A 188 3.96 -11.02 24.56
C SER A 188 3.30 -9.65 24.82
N GLY A 189 2.43 -9.22 23.97
CA GLY A 189 1.71 -7.96 23.85
C GLY A 189 1.37 -7.09 25.07
N SER A 190 2.21 -7.06 26.06
CA SER A 190 1.99 -6.27 27.28
C SER A 190 2.78 -4.96 27.36
N ASP A 191 3.74 -4.75 26.46
CA ASP A 191 4.50 -3.49 26.43
C ASP A 191 4.47 -2.89 25.03
N LEU A 192 3.73 -1.77 24.86
CA LEU A 192 3.68 -0.98 23.63
C LEU A 192 5.07 -0.56 23.11
N ARG A 193 6.06 -0.46 23.98
CA ARG A 193 7.45 -0.16 23.59
C ARG A 193 8.11 -1.31 22.83
N GLN A 194 7.62 -2.53 22.98
CA GLN A 194 8.09 -3.70 22.21
C GLN A 194 7.43 -3.79 20.82
N VAL A 195 6.40 -3.00 20.58
CA VAL A 195 5.63 -2.98 19.35
C VAL A 195 6.23 -2.00 18.33
N LEU A 196 6.96 -1.00 18.79
CA LEU A 196 7.57 0.01 17.94
C LEU A 196 9.00 -0.38 17.61
N ARG A 197 9.23 -0.86 16.40
CA ARG A 197 10.57 -1.15 15.89
C ARG A 197 11.16 0.08 15.22
N MET A 198 12.46 0.28 15.40
CA MET A 198 13.17 1.32 14.66
C MET A 198 13.25 0.94 13.18
N GLN A 199 13.10 1.92 12.30
CA GLN A 199 13.18 1.71 10.86
C GLN A 199 14.42 0.91 10.44
N GLN A 200 15.58 1.21 11.04
CA GLN A 200 16.84 0.53 10.73
C GLN A 200 16.84 -0.94 11.15
N GLU A 201 16.12 -1.29 12.21
CA GLU A 201 15.97 -2.69 12.65
C GLU A 201 15.14 -3.49 11.64
N VAL A 202 14.12 -2.84 11.04
CA VAL A 202 13.25 -3.46 10.04
C VAL A 202 13.95 -3.56 8.69
N THR A 203 14.58 -2.48 8.25
CA THR A 203 15.19 -2.41 6.91
C THR A 203 16.55 -3.06 6.82
N GLY A 204 17.29 -3.16 7.94
CA GLY A 204 18.69 -3.56 7.95
C GLY A 204 19.66 -2.49 7.39
N LEU A 205 19.15 -1.32 7.03
CA LEU A 205 19.96 -0.24 6.45
C LEU A 205 20.58 0.62 7.54
N PRO A 206 21.83 1.05 7.40
CA PRO A 206 22.51 1.88 8.40
C PRO A 206 22.06 3.35 8.36
N TYR A 207 21.20 3.72 7.42
CA TYR A 207 20.67 5.07 7.23
C TYR A 207 19.13 5.03 7.09
N LYS A 208 18.50 6.18 7.27
CA LYS A 208 17.06 6.32 7.08
C LYS A 208 16.71 6.46 5.60
N VAL A 209 15.62 5.83 5.21
CA VAL A 209 15.00 5.92 3.88
C VAL A 209 13.55 6.38 4.03
N PRO A 210 12.86 6.78 2.97
CA PRO A 210 11.42 6.90 3.00
C PRO A 210 10.80 5.58 3.45
N TYR A 211 10.00 5.63 4.52
CA TYR A 211 9.49 4.43 5.20
C TYR A 211 8.02 4.58 5.57
N MET A 212 7.25 3.53 5.33
CA MET A 212 5.83 3.50 5.66
C MET A 212 5.45 2.13 6.22
N VAL A 213 4.71 2.13 7.33
CA VAL A 213 4.00 0.93 7.79
C VAL A 213 2.67 0.88 7.10
N THR A 214 2.44 -0.20 6.35
CA THR A 214 1.26 -0.39 5.49
C THR A 214 0.18 -1.23 6.14
N GLU A 215 0.56 -2.16 7.02
CA GLU A 215 -0.38 -2.91 7.87
C GLU A 215 0.25 -3.11 9.25
N TYR A 216 -0.49 -2.86 10.33
CA TYR A 216 0.04 -3.04 11.69
C TYR A 216 -0.96 -3.59 12.71
N MET A 217 -2.25 -3.53 12.44
CA MET A 217 -3.32 -4.02 13.32
C MET A 217 -4.30 -4.90 12.55
N GLY A 218 -3.78 -5.75 11.67
CA GLY A 218 -4.58 -6.68 10.89
C GLY A 218 -5.23 -7.74 11.75
N HIS A 219 -6.35 -7.43 12.35
CA HIS A 219 -7.21 -8.43 12.93
C HIS A 219 -8.22 -8.90 11.90
N THR A 220 -8.17 -10.17 11.56
CA THR A 220 -9.34 -10.85 11.06
C THR A 220 -10.34 -10.90 12.20
N TYR A 221 -11.20 -9.91 12.28
CA TYR A 221 -12.36 -10.07 13.15
C TYR A 221 -13.13 -11.28 12.65
N PRO A 222 -13.42 -12.26 13.53
CA PRO A 222 -14.36 -13.28 13.15
C PRO A 222 -15.62 -12.56 12.69
N THR A 223 -16.03 -12.85 11.48
CA THR A 223 -17.37 -12.52 11.03
C THR A 223 -18.29 -12.90 12.17
N LYS A 224 -19.04 -11.94 12.65
CA LYS A 224 -19.92 -12.12 13.81
C LYS A 224 -20.61 -13.47 13.74
N GLN A 225 -20.41 -14.26 14.75
CA GLN A 225 -21.30 -15.37 15.04
C GLN A 225 -22.61 -14.76 15.52
N PHE A 226 -23.63 -14.91 14.74
CA PHE A 226 -24.99 -14.63 15.13
C PHE A 226 -25.66 -15.93 15.56
#